data_37180e472b11e69a6856eb1d1301a3c2
#
_entry.id   37180e472b11e69a6856eb1d1301a3c2
#
_cell.length_a   1.000
_cell.length_b   1.000
_cell.length_c   1.000
_cell.angle_alpha   90.00
_cell.angle_beta   90.00
_cell.angle_gamma   90.00
#
_symmetry.space_group_name_H-M   'P 1'
#
loop_
_entity.id
_entity.type
_entity.pdbx_description
1 polymer ?
#
loop_
_entity_poly.entity_id
_entity_poly.type
_entity_poly.pdbx_seq_one_letter_code
_entity_poly.pdbx_strand_id
1 'polypeptide(L)'
;MAEEDDELDEQPIDEEIAAQVARAEEQIVERSKRIEYYLTDYSVELLALKMEKKDLEIPGYQREDTWEDERKSRFIESLLIGLPIPFLFFWERPDGKLEIVDGSQRLRTIQQFVNNELKIGELSELTELQGLVFKNLPESRQLKIKNRSIRGIILNEHADEQARFDILERINTGSKIANKAEVRRGSHIGSNACDSQSG
;
A
#
# COMPACT_ATOMS: atom_id res chain seq x y z
N MET A 1 31.47 -8.45 -46.75
CA MET A 1 30.88 -8.06 -45.47
C MET A 1 29.55 -8.80 -45.44
N ALA A 2 29.58 -9.99 -44.91
CA ALA A 2 28.43 -10.88 -44.85
C ALA A 2 27.65 -10.56 -43.57
N GLU A 3 26.38 -10.25 -43.74
CA GLU A 3 25.41 -10.15 -42.67
C GLU A 3 25.11 -11.60 -42.25
N GLU A 4 25.54 -11.97 -41.06
CA GLU A 4 25.10 -13.19 -40.36
C GLU A 4 23.69 -12.86 -39.82
N ASP A 5 22.66 -13.37 -40.52
CA ASP A 5 21.33 -13.49 -40.01
C ASP A 5 21.37 -14.48 -38.84
N ASP A 6 21.22 -13.93 -37.61
CA ASP A 6 21.08 -14.69 -36.38
C ASP A 6 19.64 -15.28 -36.38
N GLU A 7 19.44 -16.40 -37.11
CA GLU A 7 18.22 -17.21 -36.99
C GLU A 7 18.17 -17.78 -35.56
N LEU A 8 17.34 -17.15 -34.71
CA LEU A 8 16.95 -17.72 -33.42
C LEU A 8 16.33 -19.10 -33.69
N ASP A 9 17.05 -20.12 -33.31
CA ASP A 9 16.66 -21.54 -33.39
C ASP A 9 15.43 -21.76 -32.47
N GLU A 10 14.22 -21.54 -33.02
CA GLU A 10 12.97 -21.87 -32.35
C GLU A 10 12.87 -23.39 -32.20
N GLN A 11 13.29 -23.90 -31.07
CA GLN A 11 13.12 -25.31 -30.75
C GLN A 11 11.62 -25.67 -30.77
N PRO A 12 11.22 -26.78 -31.39
CA PRO A 12 9.82 -27.20 -31.42
C PRO A 12 9.30 -27.39 -30.00
N ILE A 13 8.28 -26.61 -29.65
CA ILE A 13 7.60 -26.75 -28.34
C ILE A 13 7.00 -28.15 -28.29
N ASP A 14 7.37 -28.91 -27.28
CA ASP A 14 6.80 -30.23 -27.00
C ASP A 14 5.26 -30.14 -26.99
N GLU A 15 4.56 -31.02 -27.68
CA GLU A 15 3.09 -31.01 -27.77
C GLU A 15 2.42 -31.01 -26.39
N GLU A 16 3.04 -31.65 -25.40
CA GLU A 16 2.55 -31.67 -24.03
C GLU A 16 2.67 -30.27 -23.38
N ILE A 17 3.77 -29.57 -23.61
CA ILE A 17 3.98 -28.18 -23.16
C ILE A 17 2.99 -27.26 -23.84
N ALA A 18 2.78 -27.40 -25.14
CA ALA A 18 1.81 -26.58 -25.87
C ALA A 18 0.37 -26.75 -25.34
N ALA A 19 -0.02 -27.99 -25.08
CA ALA A 19 -1.31 -28.27 -24.47
C ALA A 19 -1.44 -27.74 -23.02
N GLN A 20 -0.36 -27.76 -22.25
CA GLN A 20 -0.32 -27.18 -20.90
C GLN A 20 -0.47 -25.66 -20.96
N VAL A 21 0.24 -24.99 -21.87
CA VAL A 21 0.16 -23.54 -22.09
C VAL A 21 -1.26 -23.14 -22.49
N ALA A 22 -1.90 -23.87 -23.41
CA ALA A 22 -3.28 -23.57 -23.80
C ALA A 22 -4.25 -23.64 -22.62
N ARG A 23 -4.15 -24.66 -21.79
CA ARG A 23 -4.97 -24.78 -20.56
C ARG A 23 -4.66 -23.66 -19.55
N ALA A 24 -3.39 -23.26 -19.43
CA ALA A 24 -3.00 -22.15 -18.55
C ALA A 24 -3.59 -20.81 -19.02
N GLU A 25 -3.56 -20.55 -20.35
CA GLU A 25 -4.16 -19.36 -20.93
C GLU A 25 -5.68 -19.29 -20.71
N GLU A 26 -6.39 -20.42 -20.87
CA GLU A 26 -7.82 -20.49 -20.56
C GLU A 26 -8.08 -20.13 -19.09
N GLN A 27 -7.28 -20.65 -18.16
CA GLN A 27 -7.38 -20.34 -16.73
C GLN A 27 -7.08 -18.86 -16.45
N ILE A 28 -6.07 -18.27 -17.10
CA ILE A 28 -5.70 -16.86 -16.95
C ILE A 28 -6.86 -15.99 -17.42
N VAL A 29 -7.39 -16.24 -18.63
CA VAL A 29 -8.50 -15.48 -19.20
C VAL A 29 -9.74 -15.57 -18.32
N GLU A 30 -10.08 -16.76 -17.82
CA GLU A 30 -11.25 -16.94 -16.93
C GLU A 30 -11.08 -16.18 -15.61
N ARG A 31 -9.90 -16.27 -15.00
CA ARG A 31 -9.63 -15.61 -13.73
C ARG A 31 -9.51 -14.10 -13.84
N SER A 32 -8.90 -13.58 -14.91
CA SER A 32 -8.74 -12.15 -15.13
C SER A 32 -10.07 -11.42 -15.33
N LYS A 33 -11.08 -12.07 -15.92
CA LYS A 33 -12.44 -11.49 -16.09
C LYS A 33 -13.15 -11.19 -14.77
N ARG A 34 -12.71 -11.79 -13.68
CA ARG A 34 -13.32 -11.64 -12.34
C ARG A 34 -12.73 -10.50 -11.54
N ILE A 35 -11.67 -9.85 -12.05
CA ILE A 35 -10.95 -8.81 -11.33
C ILE A 35 -11.10 -7.51 -12.10
N GLU A 36 -12.07 -6.70 -11.69
CA GLU A 36 -12.22 -5.34 -12.16
C GLU A 36 -11.83 -4.38 -11.05
N TYR A 37 -10.98 -3.42 -11.36
CA TYR A 37 -10.56 -2.40 -10.42
C TYR A 37 -10.31 -1.06 -11.12
N TYR A 38 -10.39 0.01 -10.35
CA TYR A 38 -10.00 1.34 -10.80
C TYR A 38 -9.15 2.06 -9.77
N LEU A 39 -8.40 3.05 -10.22
CA LEU A 39 -7.53 3.87 -9.39
C LEU A 39 -8.20 5.20 -9.10
N THR A 40 -8.04 5.67 -7.87
CA THR A 40 -8.48 6.99 -7.46
C THR A 40 -7.48 7.61 -6.48
N ASP A 41 -7.37 8.91 -6.50
CA ASP A 41 -6.53 9.64 -5.56
C ASP A 41 -7.45 10.38 -4.57
N TYR A 42 -7.26 10.12 -3.28
CA TYR A 42 -8.00 10.76 -2.19
C TYR A 42 -7.11 11.75 -1.45
N SER A 43 -7.62 12.94 -1.12
CA SER A 43 -6.94 13.79 -0.15
C SER A 43 -7.06 13.20 1.26
N VAL A 44 -6.07 13.47 2.10
CA VAL A 44 -6.07 13.09 3.52
C VAL A 44 -7.34 13.59 4.23
N GLU A 45 -7.77 14.83 3.94
CA GLU A 45 -8.99 15.41 4.52
C GLU A 45 -10.25 14.62 4.11
N LEU A 46 -10.34 14.23 2.83
CA LEU A 46 -11.48 13.44 2.34
C LEU A 46 -11.50 12.06 2.95
N LEU A 47 -10.33 11.42 3.12
CA LEU A 47 -10.24 10.10 3.78
C LEU A 47 -10.70 10.17 5.24
N ALA A 48 -10.25 11.19 5.98
CA ALA A 48 -10.68 11.41 7.36
C ALA A 48 -12.20 11.62 7.46
N LEU A 49 -12.76 12.45 6.57
CA LEU A 49 -14.20 12.72 6.51
C LEU A 49 -15.01 11.47 6.17
N LYS A 50 -14.56 10.67 5.20
CA LYS A 50 -15.23 9.41 4.83
C LYS A 50 -15.22 8.38 5.96
N MET A 51 -14.12 8.31 6.73
CA MET A 51 -14.05 7.48 7.94
C MET A 51 -15.04 7.94 9.01
N GLU A 52 -15.15 9.25 9.23
CA GLU A 52 -16.09 9.84 10.20
C GLU A 52 -17.54 9.57 9.83
N LYS A 53 -17.88 9.73 8.55
CA LYS A 53 -19.24 9.49 8.01
C LYS A 53 -19.58 8.01 7.88
N LYS A 54 -18.62 7.09 8.09
CA LYS A 54 -18.77 5.65 7.87
C LYS A 54 -19.08 5.29 6.40
N ASP A 55 -18.59 6.10 5.46
CA ASP A 55 -18.57 5.79 4.03
C ASP A 55 -17.42 4.81 3.71
N LEU A 56 -16.40 4.76 4.57
CA LEU A 56 -15.35 3.74 4.60
C LEU A 56 -15.61 2.83 5.80
N GLU A 57 -15.89 1.56 5.53
CA GLU A 57 -16.17 0.58 6.57
C GLU A 57 -14.97 -0.34 6.82
N ILE A 58 -14.64 -0.53 8.09
CA ILE A 58 -13.63 -1.50 8.52
C ILE A 58 -14.34 -2.82 8.79
N PRO A 59 -13.99 -3.92 8.07
CA PRO A 59 -14.58 -5.23 8.30
C PRO A 59 -14.40 -5.69 9.75
N GLY A 60 -15.33 -6.49 10.25
CA GLY A 60 -15.32 -6.98 11.63
C GLY A 60 -14.04 -7.71 12.02
N TYR A 61 -13.48 -8.49 11.08
CA TYR A 61 -12.24 -9.26 11.28
C TYR A 61 -10.96 -8.41 11.36
N GLN A 62 -11.01 -7.12 10.94
CA GLN A 62 -9.87 -6.18 11.04
C GLN A 62 -9.97 -5.22 12.23
N ARG A 63 -11.02 -5.33 13.05
CA ARG A 63 -11.27 -4.34 14.12
C ARG A 63 -10.33 -4.45 15.30
N GLU A 64 -9.79 -5.62 15.58
CA GLU A 64 -8.97 -5.91 16.77
C GLU A 64 -7.50 -5.51 16.61
N ASP A 65 -6.96 -5.50 15.39
CA ASP A 65 -5.59 -5.09 15.12
C ASP A 65 -5.46 -3.57 15.19
N THR A 66 -4.78 -3.08 16.22
CA THR A 66 -4.52 -1.64 16.39
C THR A 66 -3.01 -1.41 16.44
N TRP A 67 -2.52 -0.46 15.63
CA TRP A 67 -1.12 -0.06 15.72
C TRP A 67 -0.82 0.55 17.10
N GLU A 68 0.34 0.25 17.64
CA GLU A 68 0.90 0.94 18.80
C GLU A 68 1.18 2.42 18.44
N ASP A 69 1.16 3.29 19.43
CA ASP A 69 1.28 4.74 19.23
C ASP A 69 2.62 5.14 18.59
N GLU A 70 3.68 4.38 18.86
CA GLU A 70 4.97 4.57 18.18
C GLU A 70 4.85 4.37 16.67
N ARG A 71 4.17 3.31 16.22
CA ARG A 71 3.97 3.03 14.80
C ARG A 71 3.06 4.07 14.13
N LYS A 72 2.03 4.53 14.84
CA LYS A 72 1.17 5.63 14.38
C LYS A 72 1.99 6.91 14.19
N SER A 73 2.84 7.24 15.16
CA SER A 73 3.68 8.44 15.12
C SER A 73 4.68 8.41 13.96
N ARG A 74 5.35 7.29 13.72
CA ARG A 74 6.23 7.09 12.56
C ARG A 74 5.50 7.22 11.22
N PHE A 75 4.27 6.74 11.16
CA PHE A 75 3.46 6.91 9.96
C PHE A 75 3.12 8.39 9.71
N ILE A 76 2.75 9.13 10.76
CA ILE A 76 2.52 10.59 10.67
C ILE A 76 3.80 11.33 10.30
N GLU A 77 4.95 10.93 10.85
CA GLU A 77 6.27 11.47 10.43
C GLU A 77 6.49 11.29 8.93
N SER A 78 6.27 10.09 8.42
CA SER A 78 6.37 9.80 6.97
C SER A 78 5.42 10.68 6.14
N LEU A 79 4.21 10.90 6.64
CA LEU A 79 3.23 11.78 6.02
C LEU A 79 3.70 13.24 6.01
N LEU A 80 4.31 13.73 7.08
CA LEU A 80 4.82 15.10 7.23
C LEU A 80 6.05 15.38 6.36
N ILE A 81 7.00 14.43 6.30
CA ILE A 81 8.21 14.52 5.49
C ILE A 81 7.90 14.46 3.99
N GLY A 82 6.82 13.78 3.62
CA GLY A 82 6.45 13.67 2.21
C GLY A 82 6.80 12.32 1.58
N LEU A 83 7.09 11.30 2.38
CA LEU A 83 7.40 9.96 1.86
C LEU A 83 6.19 9.34 1.15
N PRO A 84 6.41 8.52 0.12
CA PRO A 84 5.35 7.79 -0.55
C PRO A 84 4.58 6.91 0.46
N ILE A 85 3.26 7.03 0.45
CA ILE A 85 2.39 6.19 1.25
C ILE A 85 1.94 4.99 0.39
N PRO A 86 2.05 3.75 0.88
CA PRO A 86 1.55 2.59 0.17
C PRO A 86 0.07 2.73 -0.18
N PHE A 87 -0.34 2.19 -1.32
CA PHE A 87 -1.71 2.25 -1.80
C PHE A 87 -2.68 1.70 -0.76
N LEU A 88 -3.87 2.30 -0.73
CA LEU A 88 -5.01 1.78 0.02
C LEU A 88 -5.80 0.86 -0.90
N PHE A 89 -6.37 -0.21 -0.34
CA PHE A 89 -7.22 -1.12 -1.10
C PHE A 89 -8.61 -1.13 -0.52
N PHE A 90 -9.59 -0.96 -1.39
CA PHE A 90 -11.01 -0.91 -1.06
C PHE A 90 -11.77 -1.90 -1.92
N TRP A 91 -12.88 -2.33 -1.42
CA TRP A 91 -13.92 -3.00 -2.17
C TRP A 91 -15.18 -2.12 -2.20
N GLU A 92 -15.72 -1.92 -3.41
CA GLU A 92 -16.98 -1.21 -3.58
C GLU A 92 -18.14 -2.17 -3.33
N ARG A 93 -18.97 -1.81 -2.37
CA ARG A 93 -20.14 -2.59 -1.99
C ARG A 93 -21.34 -2.19 -2.85
N PRO A 94 -22.36 -3.08 -3.00
CA PRO A 94 -23.58 -2.76 -3.75
C PRO A 94 -24.36 -1.54 -3.20
N ASP A 95 -24.14 -1.16 -1.93
CA ASP A 95 -24.74 0.02 -1.31
C ASP A 95 -23.95 1.33 -1.59
N GLY A 96 -22.91 1.26 -2.42
CA GLY A 96 -22.04 2.39 -2.78
C GLY A 96 -21.03 2.78 -1.72
N LYS A 97 -20.95 2.07 -0.60
CA LYS A 97 -19.92 2.26 0.41
C LYS A 97 -18.66 1.48 0.04
N LEU A 98 -17.53 1.92 0.59
CA LEU A 98 -16.26 1.25 0.42
C LEU A 98 -15.89 0.47 1.68
N GLU A 99 -15.64 -0.81 1.54
CA GLU A 99 -15.05 -1.64 2.58
C GLU A 99 -13.53 -1.63 2.45
N ILE A 100 -12.83 -1.47 3.58
CA ILE A 100 -11.37 -1.37 3.60
C ILE A 100 -10.78 -2.78 3.55
N VAL A 101 -10.09 -3.09 2.44
CA VAL A 101 -9.38 -4.37 2.24
C VAL A 101 -7.98 -4.31 2.87
N ASP A 102 -7.22 -3.23 2.60
CA ASP A 102 -5.93 -2.95 3.25
C ASP A 102 -5.77 -1.46 3.51
N GLY A 103 -5.07 -1.14 4.59
CA GLY A 103 -4.78 0.23 5.01
C GLY A 103 -5.66 0.74 6.16
N SER A 104 -6.45 -0.12 6.80
CA SER A 104 -7.33 0.26 7.92
C SER A 104 -6.60 1.01 9.04
N GLN A 105 -5.40 0.58 9.41
CA GLN A 105 -4.60 1.22 10.45
C GLN A 105 -4.08 2.59 10.03
N ARG A 106 -3.70 2.75 8.76
CA ARG A 106 -3.29 4.03 8.19
C ARG A 106 -4.44 5.02 8.19
N LEU A 107 -5.62 4.59 7.80
CA LEU A 107 -6.84 5.41 7.79
C LEU A 107 -7.28 5.83 9.18
N ARG A 108 -7.27 4.91 10.15
CA ARG A 108 -7.54 5.24 11.58
C ARG A 108 -6.54 6.25 12.11
N THR A 109 -5.25 6.07 11.80
CA THR A 109 -4.20 6.99 12.26
C THR A 109 -4.36 8.38 11.65
N ILE A 110 -4.70 8.47 10.35
CA ILE A 110 -5.02 9.73 9.68
C ILE A 110 -6.20 10.42 10.36
N GLN A 111 -7.30 9.70 10.58
CA GLN A 111 -8.49 10.23 11.22
C GLN A 111 -8.19 10.74 12.63
N GLN A 112 -7.55 9.93 13.46
CA GLN A 112 -7.17 10.32 14.83
C GLN A 112 -6.26 11.55 14.83
N PHE A 113 -5.30 11.64 13.92
CA PHE A 113 -4.39 12.78 13.85
C PHE A 113 -5.10 14.05 13.41
N VAL A 114 -5.85 14.02 12.33
CA VAL A 114 -6.58 15.21 11.82
C VAL A 114 -7.61 15.71 12.83
N ASN A 115 -8.24 14.80 13.58
CA ASN A 115 -9.21 15.12 14.64
C ASN A 115 -8.56 15.52 15.98
N ASN A 116 -7.23 15.61 16.05
CA ASN A 116 -6.48 15.93 17.27
C ASN A 116 -6.60 14.90 18.40
N GLU A 117 -6.93 13.67 18.06
CA GLU A 117 -7.05 12.56 19.00
C GLU A 117 -5.72 11.80 19.18
N LEU A 118 -4.78 11.94 18.22
CA LEU A 118 -3.45 11.37 18.26
C LEU A 118 -2.42 12.42 18.67
N LYS A 119 -1.74 12.17 19.78
CA LYS A 119 -0.56 12.91 20.22
C LYS A 119 0.67 12.20 19.65
N ILE A 120 1.54 12.95 18.98
CA ILE A 120 2.77 12.41 18.38
C ILE A 120 3.69 11.89 19.49
N GLY A 121 4.09 10.63 19.41
CA GLY A 121 5.06 10.02 20.31
C GLY A 121 6.51 10.35 19.92
N GLU A 122 7.45 9.55 20.40
CA GLU A 122 8.87 9.69 20.08
C GLU A 122 9.13 9.41 18.58
N LEU A 123 9.90 10.30 17.95
CA LEU A 123 10.27 10.24 16.55
C LEU A 123 11.79 10.28 16.40
N SER A 124 12.29 9.70 15.32
CA SER A 124 13.74 9.66 15.02
C SER A 124 14.22 10.89 14.25
N GLU A 125 13.43 11.42 13.33
CA GLU A 125 13.80 12.51 12.44
C GLU A 125 13.22 13.86 12.90
N LEU A 126 11.95 13.89 13.28
CA LEU A 126 11.24 15.12 13.62
C LEU A 126 11.00 15.21 15.14
N THR A 127 12.07 15.13 15.93
CA THR A 127 12.02 15.05 17.41
C THR A 127 11.23 16.19 18.07
N GLU A 128 11.26 17.40 17.49
CA GLU A 128 10.52 18.57 18.01
C GLU A 128 9.00 18.45 17.88
N LEU A 129 8.49 17.46 17.15
CA LEU A 129 7.06 17.22 17.05
C LEU A 129 6.51 16.38 18.19
N GLN A 130 7.37 15.79 19.00
CA GLN A 130 6.95 14.97 20.13
C GLN A 130 6.00 15.72 21.06
N GLY A 131 4.88 15.10 21.35
CA GLY A 131 3.86 15.66 22.22
C GLY A 131 2.88 16.58 21.54
N LEU A 132 3.09 16.95 20.29
CA LEU A 132 2.16 17.81 19.53
C LEU A 132 0.99 17.01 18.96
N VAL A 133 -0.10 17.73 18.68
CA VAL A 133 -1.27 17.25 17.94
C VAL A 133 -1.43 18.09 16.67
N PHE A 134 -2.29 17.67 15.77
CA PHE A 134 -2.45 18.30 14.44
C PHE A 134 -2.68 19.83 14.52
N LYS A 135 -3.53 20.31 15.42
CA LYS A 135 -3.82 21.74 15.60
C LYS A 135 -2.63 22.59 16.06
N ASN A 136 -1.57 21.97 16.61
CA ASN A 136 -0.37 22.68 17.02
C ASN A 136 0.55 23.01 15.84
N LEU A 137 0.34 22.38 14.68
CA LEU A 137 1.10 22.66 13.47
C LEU A 137 0.70 24.01 12.88
N PRO A 138 1.62 24.73 12.21
CA PRO A 138 1.27 25.94 11.45
C PRO A 138 0.14 25.66 10.44
N GLU A 139 -0.76 26.60 10.23
CA GLU A 139 -1.90 26.46 9.32
C GLU A 139 -1.48 26.02 7.91
N SER A 140 -0.39 26.58 7.39
CA SER A 140 0.18 26.19 6.10
C SER A 140 0.58 24.73 6.05
N ARG A 141 1.07 24.17 7.15
CA ARG A 141 1.44 22.74 7.26
C ARG A 141 0.19 21.88 7.36
N GLN A 142 -0.79 22.29 8.15
CA GLN A 142 -2.08 21.61 8.24
C GLN A 142 -2.72 21.48 6.86
N LEU A 143 -2.76 22.59 6.09
CA LEU A 143 -3.34 22.61 4.75
C LEU A 143 -2.58 21.67 3.77
N LYS A 144 -1.24 21.67 3.83
CA LYS A 144 -0.42 20.75 3.02
C LYS A 144 -0.71 19.28 3.32
N ILE A 145 -0.92 18.93 4.59
CA ILE A 145 -1.27 17.55 5.00
C ILE A 145 -2.67 17.19 4.52
N LYS A 146 -3.65 18.07 4.75
CA LYS A 146 -5.05 17.87 4.34
C LYS A 146 -5.19 17.60 2.84
N ASN A 147 -4.45 18.37 2.03
CA ASN A 147 -4.47 18.28 0.57
C ASN A 147 -3.56 17.17 0.02
N ARG A 148 -2.79 16.49 0.87
CA ARG A 148 -1.92 15.42 0.42
C ARG A 148 -2.74 14.28 -0.15
N SER A 149 -2.35 13.82 -1.35
CA SER A 149 -3.02 12.73 -2.04
C SER A 149 -2.47 11.36 -1.61
N ILE A 150 -3.37 10.42 -1.39
CA ILE A 150 -3.07 9.00 -1.17
C ILE A 150 -3.85 8.20 -2.20
N ARG A 151 -3.16 7.34 -2.93
CA ARG A 151 -3.78 6.51 -3.97
C ARG A 151 -4.50 5.33 -3.40
N GLY A 152 -5.73 5.12 -3.88
CA GLY A 152 -6.56 3.96 -3.60
C GLY A 152 -6.78 3.12 -4.85
N ILE A 153 -6.84 1.81 -4.66
CA ILE A 153 -7.28 0.82 -5.64
C ILE A 153 -8.64 0.34 -5.16
N ILE A 154 -9.66 0.47 -6.00
CA ILE A 154 -11.02 0.07 -5.68
C ILE A 154 -11.37 -1.13 -6.53
N LEU A 155 -11.64 -2.26 -5.86
CA LEU A 155 -12.19 -3.45 -6.50
C LEU A 155 -13.69 -3.25 -6.68
N ASN A 156 -14.18 -3.52 -7.91
CA ASN A 156 -15.58 -3.37 -8.26
C ASN A 156 -16.48 -4.35 -7.48
N GLU A 157 -17.76 -4.00 -7.30
CA GLU A 157 -18.79 -4.81 -6.64
C GLU A 157 -19.00 -6.19 -7.30
N HIS A 158 -18.70 -6.32 -8.60
CA HIS A 158 -18.79 -7.57 -9.35
C HIS A 158 -17.68 -8.57 -9.06
N ALA A 159 -16.62 -8.16 -8.30
CA ALA A 159 -15.61 -9.10 -7.87
C ALA A 159 -16.22 -10.16 -6.95
N ASP A 160 -16.10 -11.43 -7.34
CA ASP A 160 -16.53 -12.59 -6.58
C ASP A 160 -15.93 -12.55 -5.15
N GLU A 161 -16.72 -12.93 -4.16
CA GLU A 161 -16.28 -12.96 -2.75
C GLU A 161 -15.02 -13.78 -2.55
N GLN A 162 -14.87 -14.90 -3.25
CA GLN A 162 -13.68 -15.72 -3.21
C GLN A 162 -12.48 -14.97 -3.83
N ALA A 163 -12.67 -14.27 -4.95
CA ALA A 163 -11.63 -13.48 -5.57
C ALA A 163 -11.15 -12.34 -4.65
N ARG A 164 -12.04 -11.74 -3.85
CA ARG A 164 -11.68 -10.72 -2.86
C ARG A 164 -10.78 -11.27 -1.76
N PHE A 165 -11.12 -12.44 -1.21
CA PHE A 165 -10.29 -13.10 -0.19
C PHE A 165 -8.92 -13.49 -0.76
N ASP A 166 -8.85 -14.03 -1.96
CA ASP A 166 -7.61 -14.41 -2.62
C ASP A 166 -6.70 -13.18 -2.86
N ILE A 167 -7.29 -12.05 -3.28
CA ILE A 167 -6.56 -10.78 -3.48
C ILE A 167 -6.07 -10.25 -2.12
N LEU A 168 -6.92 -10.23 -1.11
CA LEU A 168 -6.59 -9.77 0.24
C LEU A 168 -5.45 -10.58 0.85
N GLU A 169 -5.48 -11.89 0.72
CA GLU A 169 -4.41 -12.77 1.17
C GLU A 169 -3.09 -12.49 0.45
N ARG A 170 -3.12 -12.34 -0.87
CA ARG A 170 -1.94 -12.06 -1.70
C ARG A 170 -1.34 -10.69 -1.40
N ILE A 171 -2.16 -9.63 -1.24
CA ILE A 171 -1.70 -8.29 -0.88
C ILE A 171 -1.05 -8.31 0.51
N ASN A 172 -1.70 -8.91 1.51
CA ASN A 172 -1.19 -8.98 2.87
C ASN A 172 0.08 -9.84 2.98
N THR A 173 0.13 -10.96 2.27
CA THR A 173 1.29 -11.85 2.25
C THR A 173 2.45 -11.23 1.47
N GLY A 174 2.19 -10.60 0.34
CA GLY A 174 3.17 -9.88 -0.47
C GLY A 174 3.81 -8.72 0.28
N SER A 175 3.03 -7.93 1.01
CA SER A 175 3.53 -6.82 1.83
C SER A 175 4.46 -7.28 2.96
N LYS A 176 4.18 -8.42 3.59
CA LYS A 176 5.04 -9.00 4.65
C LYS A 176 6.36 -9.53 4.11
N ILE A 177 6.36 -10.11 2.91
CA ILE A 177 7.58 -10.64 2.27
C ILE A 177 8.47 -9.50 1.77
N ALA A 178 7.90 -8.47 1.14
CA ALA A 178 8.63 -7.31 0.65
C ALA A 178 9.36 -6.59 1.80
N ASN A 179 8.68 -6.30 2.91
CA ASN A 179 9.29 -5.65 4.07
C ASN A 179 10.49 -6.42 4.65
N LYS A 180 10.45 -7.76 4.71
CA LYS A 180 11.59 -8.55 5.20
C LYS A 180 12.77 -8.58 4.22
N ALA A 181 12.52 -8.55 2.91
CA ALA A 181 13.57 -8.56 1.90
C ALA A 181 14.25 -7.20 1.75
N GLU A 182 13.50 -6.10 1.90
CA GLU A 182 14.02 -4.72 1.81
C GLU A 182 14.88 -4.35 3.00
N VAL A 183 14.49 -4.72 4.22
CA VAL A 183 15.29 -4.51 5.43
C VAL A 183 16.65 -5.24 5.35
N ARG A 184 16.69 -6.46 4.77
CA ARG A 184 17.95 -7.19 4.57
C ARG A 184 18.86 -6.56 3.51
N ARG A 185 18.33 -5.90 2.48
CA ARG A 185 19.16 -5.24 1.47
C ARG A 185 19.73 -3.90 1.97
N GLY A 186 18.95 -3.15 2.76
CA GLY A 186 19.39 -1.89 3.34
C GLY A 186 20.56 -2.05 4.34
N SER A 187 20.58 -3.15 5.10
CA SER A 187 21.66 -3.42 6.07
C SER A 187 23.00 -3.85 5.45
N HIS A 188 23.02 -4.21 4.16
CA HIS A 188 24.28 -4.61 3.48
C HIS A 188 24.97 -3.45 2.72
N ILE A 189 24.33 -2.31 2.56
CA ILE A 189 24.91 -1.14 1.87
C ILE A 189 25.73 -0.26 2.82
N GLY A 190 25.52 -0.38 4.14
CA GLY A 190 26.19 0.45 5.15
C GLY A 190 27.57 -0.01 5.63
N SER A 191 28.05 -1.21 5.24
CA SER A 191 29.30 -1.77 5.80
C SER A 191 30.54 -1.68 4.92
N ASN A 192 30.47 -1.08 3.73
CA ASN A 192 31.62 -1.01 2.81
C ASN A 192 32.20 0.39 2.56
N ALA A 193 31.95 1.35 3.42
CA ALA A 193 32.45 2.73 3.24
C ALA A 193 33.27 3.24 4.44
N CYS A 194 34.16 2.41 5.02
CA CYS A 194 35.11 2.91 5.99
C CYS A 194 36.34 1.99 6.12
N ASP A 195 37.12 1.89 5.03
CA ASP A 195 38.52 1.45 5.11
C ASP A 195 39.24 1.82 3.81
N SER A 196 39.68 3.06 3.72
CA SER A 196 40.85 3.44 2.92
C SER A 196 41.15 4.96 3.09
N GLN A 197 41.88 5.30 4.14
CA GLN A 197 42.87 6.38 4.13
C GLN A 197 43.58 6.42 5.49
N SER A 198 44.70 5.71 5.58
CA SER A 198 45.83 6.06 6.41
C SER A 198 47.02 5.29 5.87
N GLY A 199 47.86 5.98 5.13
CA GLY A 199 49.15 5.60 4.64
C GLY A 199 49.87 6.84 4.12
#